data_317c0fba5ebd6509480d9d7d51c69561
#
_entry.id   317c0fba5ebd6509480d9d7d51c69561
#
_cell.length_a   1.000
_cell.length_b   1.000
_cell.length_c   1.000
_cell.angle_alpha   90.00
_cell.angle_beta   90.00
_cell.angle_gamma   90.00
#
_symmetry.space_group_name_H-M   'P 1'
#
loop_
_entity.id
_entity.type
_entity.pdbx_description
1 polymer ?
#
loop_
_entity_poly.entity_id
_entity_poly.type
_entity_poly.pdbx_seq_one_letter_code
_entity_poly.pdbx_strand_id
1 'polypeptide(L)'
;MYPTGTSASDFLASYCSVFNSVEGNTTLYAWPSEEKVRRWAGQMPAGFRFCAKFPREISQASDLHSALEQARAFRQLLLPLGRRVTPFWLQLPASVGPSRLGELAAFIDGFVEPLAIEVRHPAFFDKGEGERALNRLLRDRGVERICLDTRALFSCQSADPALLHAQSKKPRLPVRPVAFSDSPQLRFVGHPEPAMNDVFMTPWLDKVAGWIEAGKAPHVYLHTPDNHRAPELAMRFHRLLSERLPGLPALPSLQVAPQLSLLAD
;
A
#
# COMPACT_ATOMS: atom_id res chain seq x y z
N MET A 1 -12.46 0.40 -15.31
CA MET A 1 -12.75 0.89 -13.94
C MET A 1 -13.42 2.26 -13.95
N TYR A 2 -12.98 3.19 -14.74
CA TYR A 2 -13.60 4.51 -14.83
C TYR A 2 -14.61 4.53 -15.99
N PRO A 3 -15.84 5.06 -15.80
CA PRO A 3 -16.77 5.27 -16.91
C PRO A 3 -16.15 6.13 -18.02
N THR A 4 -16.57 5.90 -19.25
CA THR A 4 -16.12 6.72 -20.39
C THR A 4 -16.49 8.19 -20.13
N GLY A 5 -15.53 9.11 -20.31
CA GLY A 5 -15.74 10.53 -20.05
C GLY A 5 -15.52 10.99 -18.60
N THR A 6 -15.14 10.08 -17.68
CA THR A 6 -14.78 10.49 -16.31
C THR A 6 -13.59 11.46 -16.36
N SER A 7 -13.75 12.63 -15.76
CA SER A 7 -12.65 13.60 -15.66
C SER A 7 -11.57 13.13 -14.68
N ALA A 8 -10.35 13.56 -14.87
CA ALA A 8 -9.25 13.24 -13.95
C ALA A 8 -9.53 13.73 -12.52
N SER A 9 -10.34 14.79 -12.37
CA SER A 9 -10.79 15.28 -11.06
C SER A 9 -11.71 14.30 -10.34
N ASP A 10 -12.45 13.46 -11.05
CA ASP A 10 -13.49 12.57 -10.51
C ASP A 10 -13.01 11.12 -10.35
N PHE A 11 -11.76 10.83 -10.76
CA PHE A 11 -11.20 9.48 -10.62
C PHE A 11 -11.24 8.96 -9.19
N LEU A 12 -10.97 9.82 -8.20
CA LEU A 12 -10.97 9.40 -6.81
C LEU A 12 -12.39 9.04 -6.33
N ALA A 13 -13.40 9.83 -6.68
CA ALA A 13 -14.80 9.53 -6.33
C ALA A 13 -15.25 8.20 -6.94
N SER A 14 -14.93 7.96 -8.23
CA SER A 14 -15.21 6.68 -8.90
C SER A 14 -14.45 5.51 -8.27
N TYR A 15 -13.21 5.72 -7.84
CA TYR A 15 -12.43 4.71 -7.13
C TYR A 15 -13.07 4.37 -5.78
N CYS A 16 -13.47 5.37 -5.01
CA CYS A 16 -14.10 5.21 -3.70
C CYS A 16 -15.49 4.53 -3.76
N SER A 17 -16.14 4.51 -4.92
CA SER A 17 -17.42 3.78 -5.10
C SER A 17 -17.24 2.27 -5.19
N VAL A 18 -16.02 1.79 -5.43
CA VAL A 18 -15.69 0.35 -5.55
C VAL A 18 -14.81 -0.14 -4.42
N PHE A 19 -13.76 0.59 -4.09
CA PHE A 19 -12.78 0.20 -3.08
C PHE A 19 -12.90 1.06 -1.83
N ASN A 20 -12.53 0.48 -0.69
CA ASN A 20 -12.60 1.13 0.62
C ASN A 20 -11.27 1.72 1.08
N SER A 21 -10.18 1.50 0.35
CA SER A 21 -8.87 2.04 0.68
C SER A 21 -7.99 2.25 -0.55
N VAL A 22 -7.01 3.14 -0.45
CA VAL A 22 -6.02 3.40 -1.50
C VAL A 22 -4.63 3.64 -0.95
N GLU A 23 -3.61 3.12 -1.64
CA GLU A 23 -2.20 3.47 -1.43
C GLU A 23 -1.92 4.83 -2.10
N GLY A 24 -1.70 5.86 -1.29
CA GLY A 24 -1.47 7.23 -1.74
C GLY A 24 -0.07 7.45 -2.31
N ASN A 25 0.28 6.81 -3.41
CA ASN A 25 1.59 6.92 -4.04
C ASN A 25 1.93 8.33 -4.53
N THR A 26 0.95 9.15 -4.85
CA THR A 26 1.18 10.51 -5.35
C THR A 26 1.90 11.39 -4.33
N THR A 27 1.63 11.19 -3.05
CA THR A 27 2.26 11.96 -1.97
C THR A 27 3.73 11.61 -1.75
N LEU A 28 4.19 10.45 -2.22
CA LEU A 28 5.62 10.08 -2.20
C LEU A 28 6.46 10.98 -3.12
N TYR A 29 5.88 11.47 -4.22
CA TYR A 29 6.60 12.21 -5.25
C TYR A 29 6.46 13.72 -5.12
N ALA A 30 5.37 14.19 -4.54
CA ALA A 30 5.12 15.63 -4.34
C ALA A 30 4.11 15.87 -3.23
N TRP A 31 4.26 16.98 -2.53
CA TRP A 31 3.26 17.48 -1.59
C TRP A 31 1.99 17.85 -2.36
N PRO A 32 0.81 17.44 -1.91
CA PRO A 32 -0.44 17.92 -2.49
C PRO A 32 -0.65 19.40 -2.11
N SER A 33 -1.30 20.17 -2.97
CA SER A 33 -1.78 21.49 -2.58
C SER A 33 -2.94 21.38 -1.59
N GLU A 34 -3.16 22.40 -0.77
CA GLU A 34 -4.31 22.44 0.14
C GLU A 34 -5.64 22.28 -0.61
N GLU A 35 -5.79 22.90 -1.78
CA GLU A 35 -6.96 22.76 -2.63
C GLU A 35 -7.19 21.30 -3.03
N LYS A 36 -6.12 20.59 -3.41
CA LYS A 36 -6.17 19.17 -3.76
C LYS A 36 -6.59 18.31 -2.57
N VAL A 37 -6.09 18.61 -1.37
CA VAL A 37 -6.47 17.90 -0.13
C VAL A 37 -7.94 18.15 0.21
N ARG A 38 -8.43 19.39 0.11
CA ARG A 38 -9.85 19.71 0.33
C ARG A 38 -10.75 18.99 -0.67
N ARG A 39 -10.36 18.92 -1.95
CA ARG A 39 -11.08 18.16 -2.97
C ARG A 39 -11.13 16.66 -2.63
N TRP A 40 -10.00 16.06 -2.22
CA TRP A 40 -9.99 14.67 -1.76
C TRP A 40 -10.91 14.43 -0.57
N ALA A 41 -10.93 15.38 0.40
CA ALA A 41 -11.82 15.29 1.55
C ALA A 41 -13.32 15.26 1.16
N GLY A 42 -13.69 16.01 0.12
CA GLY A 42 -15.05 16.00 -0.42
C GLY A 42 -15.41 14.73 -1.22
N GLN A 43 -14.42 14.03 -1.77
CA GLN A 43 -14.64 12.85 -2.61
C GLN A 43 -14.58 11.52 -1.84
N MET A 44 -13.82 11.47 -0.75
CA MET A 44 -13.66 10.25 0.05
C MET A 44 -14.81 10.09 1.04
N PRO A 45 -15.56 8.99 1.04
CA PRO A 45 -16.53 8.67 2.10
C PRO A 45 -15.87 8.59 3.48
N ALA A 46 -16.64 8.74 4.55
CA ALA A 46 -16.13 8.72 5.93
C ALA A 46 -15.42 7.39 6.28
N GLY A 47 -15.91 6.28 5.73
CA GLY A 47 -15.32 4.94 5.93
C GLY A 47 -14.10 4.64 5.07
N PHE A 48 -13.76 5.48 4.10
CA PHE A 48 -12.62 5.27 3.21
C PHE A 48 -11.28 5.45 3.94
N ARG A 49 -10.26 4.69 3.55
CA ARG A 49 -8.91 4.77 4.11
C ARG A 49 -7.90 5.18 3.06
N PHE A 50 -7.23 6.29 3.31
CA PHE A 50 -6.15 6.82 2.49
C PHE A 50 -4.82 6.57 3.19
N CYS A 51 -4.03 5.63 2.68
CA CYS A 51 -2.69 5.38 3.20
C CYS A 51 -1.73 6.42 2.62
N ALA A 52 -1.40 7.44 3.40
CA ALA A 52 -0.56 8.55 2.95
C ALA A 52 0.92 8.18 3.03
N LYS A 53 1.59 8.03 1.88
CA LYS A 53 3.05 7.91 1.88
C LYS A 53 3.71 9.24 2.17
N PHE A 54 4.67 9.24 3.09
CA PHE A 54 5.50 10.41 3.28
C PHE A 54 6.26 10.78 2.00
N PRO A 55 6.39 12.06 1.68
CA PRO A 55 7.26 12.54 0.60
C PRO A 55 8.67 11.97 0.71
N ARG A 56 9.36 11.87 -0.43
CA ARG A 56 10.73 11.32 -0.48
C ARG A 56 11.71 12.09 0.39
N GLU A 57 11.58 13.40 0.46
CA GLU A 57 12.43 14.27 1.29
C GLU A 57 12.34 13.95 2.78
N ILE A 58 11.20 13.38 3.24
CA ILE A 58 11.03 12.87 4.60
C ILE A 58 11.55 11.43 4.69
N SER A 59 11.03 10.55 3.83
CA SER A 59 11.29 9.11 3.93
C SER A 59 12.71 8.70 3.51
N GLN A 60 13.42 9.54 2.77
CA GLN A 60 14.80 9.35 2.29
C GLN A 60 15.77 10.39 2.87
N ALA A 61 15.37 11.08 3.93
CA ALA A 61 16.24 12.03 4.62
C ALA A 61 17.54 11.37 5.11
N SER A 62 18.63 12.12 5.05
CA SER A 62 19.92 11.68 5.58
C SER A 62 19.87 11.42 7.08
N ASP A 63 19.01 12.16 7.78
CA ASP A 63 18.70 12.00 9.20
C ASP A 63 17.17 12.03 9.38
N LEU A 64 16.60 10.92 9.90
CA LEU A 64 15.17 10.82 10.14
C LEU A 64 14.69 11.71 11.30
N HIS A 65 15.57 12.01 12.24
CA HIS A 65 15.21 12.90 13.35
C HIS A 65 14.94 14.32 12.85
N SER A 66 15.79 14.84 11.97
CA SER A 66 15.59 16.16 11.37
C SER A 66 14.35 16.22 10.44
N ALA A 67 13.94 15.09 9.89
CA ALA A 67 12.75 15.01 9.05
C ALA A 67 11.41 15.05 9.83
N LEU A 68 11.44 14.95 11.16
CA LEU A 68 10.23 14.89 11.98
C LEU A 68 9.38 16.16 11.89
N GLU A 69 9.99 17.33 11.80
CA GLU A 69 9.23 18.59 11.64
C GLU A 69 8.50 18.64 10.30
N GLN A 70 9.15 18.19 9.22
CA GLN A 70 8.52 18.08 7.91
C GLN A 70 7.39 17.04 7.92
N ALA A 71 7.57 15.92 8.65
CA ALA A 71 6.52 14.92 8.81
C ALA A 71 5.30 15.48 9.55
N ARG A 72 5.50 16.31 10.57
CA ARG A 72 4.43 17.03 11.26
C ARG A 72 3.74 18.06 10.36
N ALA A 73 4.49 18.81 9.57
CA ALA A 73 3.92 19.74 8.58
C ALA A 73 3.11 18.99 7.52
N PHE A 74 3.59 17.84 7.02
CA PHE A 74 2.83 17.00 6.10
C PHE A 74 1.53 16.48 6.72
N ARG A 75 1.58 16.03 7.98
CA ARG A 75 0.38 15.65 8.73
C ARG A 75 -0.60 16.82 8.82
N GLN A 76 -0.11 18.03 9.15
CA GLN A 76 -0.94 19.24 9.26
C GLN A 76 -1.64 19.56 7.94
N LEU A 77 -0.95 19.43 6.81
CA LEU A 77 -1.53 19.61 5.48
C LEU A 77 -2.68 18.62 5.21
N LEU A 78 -2.59 17.39 5.71
CA LEU A 78 -3.59 16.34 5.49
C LEU A 78 -4.74 16.35 6.52
N LEU A 79 -4.77 17.24 7.51
CA LEU A 79 -5.83 17.32 8.51
C LEU A 79 -7.27 17.38 7.95
N PRO A 80 -7.55 18.03 6.79
CA PRO A 80 -8.89 18.02 6.22
C PRO A 80 -9.43 16.63 5.87
N LEU A 81 -8.55 15.64 5.71
CA LEU A 81 -8.94 14.23 5.49
C LEU A 81 -9.39 13.54 6.79
N GLY A 82 -9.00 14.06 7.95
CA GLY A 82 -9.36 13.51 9.27
C GLY A 82 -8.94 12.04 9.42
N ARG A 83 -9.82 11.24 10.01
CA ARG A 83 -9.59 9.80 10.25
C ARG A 83 -9.47 8.94 9.00
N ARG A 84 -9.64 9.50 7.81
CA ARG A 84 -9.44 8.78 6.55
C ARG A 84 -7.97 8.50 6.29
N VAL A 85 -7.04 9.35 6.80
CA VAL A 85 -5.60 9.09 6.69
C VAL A 85 -5.20 8.08 7.76
N THR A 86 -4.90 6.86 7.32
CA THR A 86 -4.40 5.81 8.21
C THR A 86 -3.93 4.58 7.40
N PRO A 87 -2.72 4.08 7.66
CA PRO A 87 -1.64 4.75 8.39
C PRO A 87 -0.91 5.78 7.54
N PHE A 88 -0.05 6.58 8.15
CA PHE A 88 1.04 7.24 7.44
C PHE A 88 2.11 6.20 7.13
N TRP A 89 2.57 6.17 5.89
CA TRP A 89 3.50 5.14 5.41
C TRP A 89 4.90 5.72 5.19
N LEU A 90 5.85 5.28 6.01
CA LEU A 90 7.26 5.62 5.87
C LEU A 90 7.98 4.54 5.04
N GLN A 91 8.29 4.84 3.78
CA GLN A 91 9.00 3.94 2.88
C GLN A 91 10.50 4.25 2.90
N LEU A 92 11.25 3.49 3.68
CA LEU A 92 12.68 3.67 3.85
C LEU A 92 13.48 3.07 2.66
N PRO A 93 14.52 3.76 2.18
CA PRO A 93 15.40 3.24 1.14
C PRO A 93 16.28 2.10 1.68
N ALA A 94 16.93 1.36 0.76
CA ALA A 94 17.83 0.27 1.13
C ALA A 94 19.09 0.73 1.89
N SER A 95 19.41 2.00 1.88
CA SER A 95 20.51 2.59 2.66
C SER A 95 20.22 2.72 4.16
N VAL A 96 18.95 2.61 4.57
CA VAL A 96 18.54 2.68 5.98
C VAL A 96 18.59 1.26 6.58
N GLY A 97 19.72 0.94 7.20
CA GLY A 97 20.01 -0.35 7.82
C GLY A 97 19.92 -0.33 9.35
N PRO A 98 20.36 -1.43 10.01
CA PRO A 98 20.27 -1.58 11.47
C PRO A 98 20.96 -0.47 12.28
N SER A 99 22.01 0.12 11.76
CA SER A 99 22.73 1.23 12.44
C SER A 99 21.87 2.49 12.64
N ARG A 100 20.78 2.62 11.84
CA ARG A 100 19.87 3.76 11.91
C ARG A 100 18.57 3.47 12.69
N LEU A 101 18.47 2.35 13.39
CA LEU A 101 17.28 2.02 14.18
C LEU A 101 17.01 3.02 15.32
N GLY A 102 18.06 3.65 15.87
CA GLY A 102 17.89 4.72 16.86
C GLY A 102 17.20 5.96 16.30
N GLU A 103 17.55 6.37 15.08
CA GLU A 103 16.87 7.48 14.38
C GLU A 103 15.41 7.13 14.06
N LEU A 104 15.16 5.89 13.61
CA LEU A 104 13.81 5.41 13.33
C LEU A 104 12.96 5.38 14.61
N ALA A 105 13.53 4.96 15.74
CA ALA A 105 12.86 4.98 17.04
C ALA A 105 12.44 6.41 17.42
N ALA A 106 13.38 7.36 17.32
CA ALA A 106 13.13 8.76 17.64
C ALA A 106 12.05 9.38 16.72
N PHE A 107 12.06 9.03 15.41
CA PHE A 107 11.02 9.45 14.47
C PHE A 107 9.64 8.91 14.87
N ILE A 108 9.55 7.61 15.18
CA ILE A 108 8.30 6.97 15.61
C ILE A 108 7.79 7.60 16.90
N ASP A 109 8.66 7.75 17.91
CA ASP A 109 8.29 8.31 19.22
C ASP A 109 7.85 9.80 19.12
N GLY A 110 8.36 10.51 18.11
CA GLY A 110 8.02 11.92 17.86
C GLY A 110 6.82 12.15 16.96
N PHE A 111 6.26 11.11 16.32
CA PHE A 111 5.12 11.22 15.41
C PHE A 111 3.88 10.53 15.98
N VAL A 112 2.81 11.28 16.21
CA VAL A 112 1.66 10.86 17.04
C VAL A 112 0.56 10.07 16.32
N GLU A 113 0.62 9.96 14.97
CA GLU A 113 -0.40 9.24 14.19
C GLU A 113 0.02 7.79 13.91
N PRO A 114 -0.94 6.90 13.58
CA PRO A 114 -0.60 5.54 13.18
C PRO A 114 0.39 5.47 12.03
N LEU A 115 1.46 4.71 12.21
CA LEU A 115 2.54 4.53 11.26
C LEU A 115 2.59 3.11 10.71
N ALA A 116 2.98 3.01 9.43
CA ALA A 116 3.42 1.76 8.83
C ALA A 116 4.78 1.98 8.17
N ILE A 117 5.70 1.04 8.38
CA ILE A 117 7.09 1.14 7.93
C ILE A 117 7.38 0.09 6.87
N GLU A 118 7.76 0.54 5.66
CA GLU A 118 8.32 -0.31 4.62
C GLU A 118 9.85 -0.21 4.66
N VAL A 119 10.52 -1.28 5.02
CA VAL A 119 11.99 -1.37 5.02
C VAL A 119 12.48 -2.10 3.78
N ARG A 120 13.69 -1.77 3.30
CA ARG A 120 14.29 -2.35 2.09
C ARG A 120 15.72 -2.82 2.26
N HIS A 121 16.34 -2.58 3.40
CA HIS A 121 17.72 -3.05 3.69
C HIS A 121 17.74 -4.57 3.92
N PRO A 122 18.65 -5.35 3.28
CA PRO A 122 18.67 -6.82 3.35
C PRO A 122 18.77 -7.36 4.79
N ALA A 123 19.51 -6.71 5.69
CA ALA A 123 19.65 -7.12 7.09
C ALA A 123 18.34 -7.10 7.89
N PHE A 124 17.25 -6.58 7.32
CA PHE A 124 15.92 -6.70 7.92
C PHE A 124 15.12 -7.91 7.40
N PHE A 125 15.78 -8.80 6.63
CA PHE A 125 15.15 -9.97 5.99
C PHE A 125 15.97 -11.26 6.10
N ASP A 126 17.05 -11.26 6.89
CA ASP A 126 18.01 -12.37 7.03
C ASP A 126 17.78 -13.22 8.29
N LYS A 127 16.75 -12.92 9.08
CA LYS A 127 16.46 -13.50 10.40
C LYS A 127 17.56 -13.23 11.44
N GLY A 128 18.47 -12.31 11.13
CA GLY A 128 19.59 -11.88 11.99
C GLY A 128 19.17 -10.91 13.10
N GLU A 129 20.17 -10.36 13.79
CA GLU A 129 19.94 -9.41 14.90
C GLU A 129 19.25 -8.12 14.42
N GLY A 130 19.61 -7.62 13.22
CA GLY A 130 18.99 -6.42 12.64
C GLY A 130 17.49 -6.59 12.43
N GLU A 131 17.05 -7.74 11.89
CA GLU A 131 15.64 -8.02 11.71
C GLU A 131 14.90 -8.18 13.05
N ARG A 132 15.52 -8.87 14.03
CA ARG A 132 14.94 -9.03 15.37
C ARG A 132 14.79 -7.70 16.08
N ALA A 133 15.81 -6.83 16.00
CA ALA A 133 15.79 -5.51 16.60
C ALA A 133 14.71 -4.61 15.98
N LEU A 134 14.59 -4.59 14.64
CA LEU A 134 13.52 -3.87 13.96
C LEU A 134 12.13 -4.37 14.39
N ASN A 135 11.92 -5.69 14.35
CA ASN A 135 10.61 -6.26 14.68
C ASN A 135 10.23 -5.98 16.14
N ARG A 136 11.17 -6.00 17.07
CA ARG A 136 10.99 -5.61 18.46
C ARG A 136 10.59 -4.14 18.56
N LEU A 137 11.39 -3.26 17.94
CA LEU A 137 11.13 -1.81 17.90
C LEU A 137 9.70 -1.48 17.45
N LEU A 138 9.27 -2.07 16.33
CA LEU A 138 7.94 -1.80 15.75
C LEU A 138 6.82 -2.39 16.59
N ARG A 139 6.97 -3.64 17.05
CA ARG A 139 5.97 -4.32 17.88
C ARG A 139 5.72 -3.59 19.20
N ASP A 140 6.79 -3.19 19.89
CA ASP A 140 6.72 -2.52 21.21
C ASP A 140 6.01 -1.17 21.12
N ARG A 141 5.94 -0.58 19.91
CA ARG A 141 5.29 0.72 19.63
C ARG A 141 3.97 0.59 18.88
N GLY A 142 3.52 -0.62 18.59
CA GLY A 142 2.30 -0.85 17.80
C GLY A 142 2.38 -0.31 16.35
N VAL A 143 3.59 -0.17 15.82
CA VAL A 143 3.83 0.32 14.46
C VAL A 143 3.83 -0.84 13.48
N GLU A 144 3.06 -0.73 12.40
CA GLU A 144 2.94 -1.81 11.43
C GLU A 144 4.19 -1.93 10.55
N ARG A 145 4.62 -3.17 10.31
CA ARG A 145 5.63 -3.49 9.29
C ARG A 145 4.92 -3.88 7.99
N ILE A 146 5.16 -3.12 6.91
CA ILE A 146 4.57 -3.43 5.60
C ILE A 146 5.06 -4.79 5.12
N CYS A 147 4.13 -5.68 4.84
CA CYS A 147 4.39 -6.96 4.17
C CYS A 147 4.47 -6.71 2.66
N LEU A 148 5.68 -6.50 2.14
CA LEU A 148 5.89 -6.36 0.69
C LEU A 148 6.12 -7.74 0.07
N ASP A 149 5.30 -8.08 -0.94
CA ASP A 149 5.48 -9.28 -1.75
C ASP A 149 5.63 -8.92 -3.24
N THR A 150 6.78 -9.22 -3.79
CA THR A 150 7.11 -9.00 -5.20
C THR A 150 7.43 -10.30 -5.94
N ARG A 151 7.15 -11.45 -5.34
CA ARG A 151 7.48 -12.76 -5.93
C ARG A 151 6.80 -12.96 -7.28
N ALA A 152 5.53 -12.62 -7.40
CA ALA A 152 4.77 -12.71 -8.63
C ALA A 152 5.34 -11.80 -9.74
N LEU A 153 5.73 -10.56 -9.40
CA LEU A 153 6.40 -9.65 -10.33
C LEU A 153 7.70 -10.25 -10.89
N PHE A 154 8.52 -10.83 -10.01
CA PHE A 154 9.83 -11.39 -10.39
C PHE A 154 9.77 -12.81 -10.95
N SER A 155 8.61 -13.47 -10.95
CA SER A 155 8.41 -14.74 -11.66
C SER A 155 8.22 -14.57 -13.17
N CYS A 156 7.85 -13.36 -13.60
CA CYS A 156 7.69 -13.04 -15.01
C CYS A 156 9.03 -12.70 -15.66
N GLN A 157 9.31 -13.35 -16.79
CA GLN A 157 10.47 -13.08 -17.65
C GLN A 157 9.93 -12.59 -19.00
N SER A 158 9.99 -11.31 -19.25
CA SER A 158 9.56 -10.67 -20.49
C SER A 158 10.36 -9.41 -20.74
N ALA A 159 10.51 -9.06 -22.01
CA ALA A 159 11.13 -7.80 -22.43
C ALA A 159 10.16 -6.61 -22.40
N ASP A 160 8.96 -6.78 -21.87
CA ASP A 160 7.98 -5.70 -21.75
C ASP A 160 8.55 -4.52 -20.94
N PRO A 161 8.56 -3.28 -21.49
CA PRO A 161 9.15 -2.12 -20.82
C PRO A 161 8.52 -1.80 -19.48
N ALA A 162 7.20 -1.98 -19.32
CA ALA A 162 6.50 -1.71 -18.07
C ALA A 162 6.90 -2.72 -16.99
N LEU A 163 7.04 -4.01 -17.37
CA LEU A 163 7.54 -5.04 -16.48
C LEU A 163 8.97 -4.75 -16.02
N LEU A 164 9.88 -4.49 -16.95
CA LEU A 164 11.29 -4.18 -16.65
C LEU A 164 11.41 -2.93 -15.77
N HIS A 165 10.62 -1.89 -16.06
CA HIS A 165 10.56 -0.70 -15.22
C HIS A 165 10.05 -1.04 -13.82
N ALA A 166 8.98 -1.82 -13.68
CA ALA A 166 8.45 -2.22 -12.38
C ALA A 166 9.49 -3.04 -11.59
N GLN A 167 10.16 -4.00 -12.22
CA GLN A 167 11.22 -4.80 -11.60
C GLN A 167 12.42 -3.95 -11.16
N SER A 168 12.82 -2.92 -11.92
CA SER A 168 13.92 -2.01 -11.55
C SER A 168 13.58 -1.12 -10.34
N LYS A 169 12.30 -0.86 -10.07
CA LYS A 169 11.84 0.02 -8.98
C LYS A 169 11.46 -0.73 -7.70
N LYS A 170 11.31 -2.03 -7.76
CA LYS A 170 10.86 -2.84 -6.62
C LYS A 170 12.02 -3.70 -6.10
N PRO A 171 12.18 -3.81 -4.77
CA PRO A 171 13.19 -4.71 -4.22
C PRO A 171 12.76 -6.17 -4.37
N ARG A 172 13.72 -7.06 -4.60
CA ARG A 172 13.53 -8.50 -4.52
C ARG A 172 13.98 -9.00 -3.15
N LEU A 173 13.05 -9.05 -2.22
CA LEU A 173 13.31 -9.38 -0.81
C LEU A 173 12.45 -10.55 -0.34
N PRO A 174 12.87 -11.29 0.69
CA PRO A 174 12.05 -12.31 1.32
C PRO A 174 10.77 -11.72 1.90
N VAL A 175 9.67 -12.45 1.75
CA VAL A 175 8.37 -12.04 2.31
C VAL A 175 8.38 -12.23 3.83
N ARG A 176 7.82 -11.27 4.57
CA ARG A 176 7.67 -11.28 6.03
C ARG A 176 6.20 -11.02 6.40
N PRO A 177 5.36 -12.07 6.51
CA PRO A 177 3.93 -11.93 6.78
C PRO A 177 3.68 -11.72 8.28
N VAL A 178 3.94 -10.52 8.77
CA VAL A 178 3.76 -10.13 10.18
C VAL A 178 2.57 -9.18 10.35
N ALA A 179 2.09 -9.04 11.59
CA ALA A 179 1.08 -8.07 11.98
C ALA A 179 1.43 -7.59 13.39
N PHE A 180 1.86 -6.35 13.51
CA PHE A 180 2.27 -5.74 14.78
C PHE A 180 1.21 -4.78 15.34
N SER A 181 0.20 -4.46 14.53
CA SER A 181 -0.94 -3.63 14.90
C SER A 181 -2.26 -4.33 14.58
N ASP A 182 -3.38 -3.65 14.83
CA ASP A 182 -4.71 -4.11 14.43
C ASP A 182 -5.03 -3.84 12.96
N SER A 183 -4.13 -3.19 12.25
CA SER A 183 -4.28 -2.87 10.82
C SER A 183 -3.10 -3.38 9.99
N PRO A 184 -2.92 -4.71 9.83
CA PRO A 184 -1.84 -5.28 9.03
C PRO A 184 -1.87 -4.74 7.60
N GLN A 185 -0.68 -4.52 7.02
CA GLN A 185 -0.55 -3.93 5.69
C GLN A 185 0.12 -4.92 4.73
N LEU A 186 -0.58 -5.33 3.70
CA LEU A 186 -0.02 -6.12 2.58
C LEU A 186 0.10 -5.24 1.34
N ARG A 187 1.28 -5.20 0.77
CA ARG A 187 1.56 -4.65 -0.54
C ARG A 187 2.02 -5.76 -1.47
N PHE A 188 1.13 -6.21 -2.35
CA PHE A 188 1.39 -7.26 -3.31
C PHE A 188 1.62 -6.67 -4.70
N VAL A 189 2.74 -6.97 -5.32
CA VAL A 189 3.04 -6.56 -6.70
C VAL A 189 3.03 -7.80 -7.59
N GLY A 190 1.98 -7.90 -8.36
CA GLY A 190 1.62 -9.08 -9.12
C GLY A 190 2.35 -9.24 -10.45
N HIS A 191 2.13 -10.42 -11.04
CA HIS A 191 2.43 -10.75 -12.42
C HIS A 191 1.50 -9.94 -13.35
N PRO A 192 1.93 -9.54 -14.56
CA PRO A 192 1.08 -8.83 -15.51
C PRO A 192 -0.17 -9.64 -15.91
N GLU A 193 -0.06 -10.97 -15.97
CA GLU A 193 -1.19 -11.86 -16.23
C GLU A 193 -1.91 -12.23 -14.92
N PRO A 194 -3.20 -11.85 -14.71
CA PRO A 194 -3.90 -12.03 -13.43
C PRO A 194 -3.96 -13.47 -12.94
N ALA A 195 -4.19 -14.45 -13.82
CA ALA A 195 -4.29 -15.86 -13.44
C ALA A 195 -2.98 -16.41 -12.85
N MET A 196 -1.84 -15.89 -13.28
CA MET A 196 -0.52 -16.29 -12.78
C MET A 196 -0.25 -15.84 -11.34
N ASN A 197 -1.10 -14.99 -10.78
CA ASN A 197 -0.97 -14.51 -9.41
C ASN A 197 -1.51 -15.47 -8.35
N ASP A 198 -2.38 -16.41 -8.71
CA ASP A 198 -3.11 -17.25 -7.75
C ASP A 198 -2.17 -18.04 -6.83
N VAL A 199 -1.14 -18.65 -7.38
CA VAL A 199 -0.16 -19.43 -6.60
C VAL A 199 0.56 -18.57 -5.54
N PHE A 200 0.75 -17.27 -5.82
CA PHE A 200 1.38 -16.33 -4.90
C PHE A 200 0.36 -15.72 -3.93
N MET A 201 -0.90 -15.55 -4.36
CA MET A 201 -1.97 -15.00 -3.54
C MET A 201 -2.54 -15.99 -2.53
N THR A 202 -2.58 -17.28 -2.85
CA THR A 202 -3.18 -18.31 -1.99
C THR A 202 -2.70 -18.26 -0.54
N PRO A 203 -1.38 -18.21 -0.24
CA PRO A 203 -0.92 -18.07 1.15
C PRO A 203 -1.36 -16.76 1.83
N TRP A 204 -1.56 -15.71 1.04
CA TRP A 204 -2.04 -14.42 1.56
C TRP A 204 -3.54 -14.44 1.84
N LEU A 205 -4.34 -15.17 1.05
CA LEU A 205 -5.76 -15.33 1.31
C LEU A 205 -5.99 -15.98 2.67
N ASP A 206 -5.26 -17.06 2.98
CA ASP A 206 -5.32 -17.74 4.26
C ASP A 206 -4.83 -16.84 5.42
N LYS A 207 -3.74 -16.08 5.16
CA LYS A 207 -3.18 -15.17 6.15
C LYS A 207 -4.11 -13.98 6.46
N VAL A 208 -4.70 -13.38 5.43
CA VAL A 208 -5.62 -12.25 5.57
C VAL A 208 -6.92 -12.71 6.23
N ALA A 209 -7.46 -13.90 5.86
CA ALA A 209 -8.60 -14.48 6.53
C ALA A 209 -8.35 -14.65 8.03
N GLY A 210 -7.24 -15.27 8.41
CA GLY A 210 -6.87 -15.44 9.82
C GLY A 210 -6.66 -14.12 10.57
N TRP A 211 -6.20 -13.05 9.93
CA TRP A 211 -6.15 -11.72 10.55
C TRP A 211 -7.54 -11.15 10.82
N ILE A 212 -8.47 -11.31 9.86
CA ILE A 212 -9.87 -10.85 10.01
C ILE A 212 -10.56 -11.66 11.12
N GLU A 213 -10.42 -12.97 11.15
CA GLU A 213 -10.94 -13.84 12.19
C GLU A 213 -10.39 -13.50 13.58
N ALA A 214 -9.14 -13.02 13.64
CA ALA A 214 -8.52 -12.50 14.87
C ALA A 214 -8.95 -11.07 15.23
N GLY A 215 -9.96 -10.50 14.56
CA GLY A 215 -10.51 -9.18 14.82
C GLY A 215 -9.66 -8.01 14.26
N LYS A 216 -8.68 -8.29 13.40
CA LYS A 216 -7.86 -7.24 12.77
C LYS A 216 -8.52 -6.70 11.49
N ALA A 217 -8.13 -5.50 11.09
CA ALA A 217 -8.57 -4.82 9.88
C ALA A 217 -7.42 -4.71 8.85
N PRO A 218 -7.09 -5.79 8.12
CA PRO A 218 -5.99 -5.77 7.17
C PRO A 218 -6.28 -4.85 5.97
N HIS A 219 -5.25 -4.14 5.50
CA HIS A 219 -5.26 -3.39 4.26
C HIS A 219 -4.43 -4.12 3.20
N VAL A 220 -5.04 -4.39 2.05
CA VAL A 220 -4.41 -5.14 0.96
C VAL A 220 -4.33 -4.27 -0.28
N TYR A 221 -3.11 -3.87 -0.66
CA TYR A 221 -2.83 -3.06 -1.84
C TYR A 221 -2.26 -3.94 -2.93
N LEU A 222 -2.99 -4.07 -4.02
CA LEU A 222 -2.65 -4.93 -5.14
C LEU A 222 -2.20 -4.10 -6.33
N HIS A 223 -1.07 -4.47 -6.89
CA HIS A 223 -0.43 -3.79 -8.02
C HIS A 223 -0.17 -4.78 -9.16
N THR A 224 -0.21 -4.28 -10.39
CA THR A 224 0.39 -4.91 -11.57
C THR A 224 1.53 -4.02 -12.09
N PRO A 225 2.40 -4.46 -13.00
CA PRO A 225 3.56 -3.67 -13.44
C PRO A 225 3.23 -2.24 -13.85
N ASP A 226 2.18 -2.05 -14.64
CA ASP A 226 1.66 -0.76 -15.11
C ASP A 226 0.43 -0.26 -14.35
N ASN A 227 -0.08 -1.04 -13.40
CA ASN A 227 -1.33 -0.84 -12.66
C ASN A 227 -2.63 -0.86 -13.50
N HIS A 228 -2.59 -1.12 -14.79
CA HIS A 228 -3.81 -1.18 -15.61
C HIS A 228 -4.75 -2.29 -15.14
N ARG A 229 -4.21 -3.46 -14.81
CA ARG A 229 -4.98 -4.62 -14.33
C ARG A 229 -5.04 -4.74 -12.80
N ALA A 230 -4.54 -3.75 -12.05
CA ALA A 230 -4.59 -3.75 -10.58
C ALA A 230 -6.03 -3.85 -10.02
N PRO A 231 -7.03 -3.14 -10.56
CA PRO A 231 -8.42 -3.30 -10.13
C PRO A 231 -8.97 -4.72 -10.36
N GLU A 232 -8.66 -5.34 -11.51
CA GLU A 232 -9.05 -6.72 -11.81
C GLU A 232 -8.42 -7.70 -10.80
N LEU A 233 -7.13 -7.52 -10.51
CA LEU A 233 -6.43 -8.32 -9.51
C LEU A 233 -7.02 -8.15 -8.12
N ALA A 234 -7.44 -6.92 -7.74
CA ALA A 234 -8.07 -6.65 -6.46
C ALA A 234 -9.45 -7.32 -6.35
N MET A 235 -10.26 -7.26 -7.40
CA MET A 235 -11.56 -7.96 -7.45
C MET A 235 -11.37 -9.48 -7.36
N ARG A 236 -10.36 -10.03 -8.06
CA ARG A 236 -10.02 -11.45 -8.00
C ARG A 236 -9.60 -11.87 -6.59
N PHE A 237 -8.71 -11.11 -5.95
CA PHE A 237 -8.29 -11.38 -4.58
C PHE A 237 -9.48 -11.38 -3.62
N HIS A 238 -10.34 -10.37 -3.72
CA HIS A 238 -11.52 -10.24 -2.86
C HIS A 238 -12.49 -11.42 -3.05
N ARG A 239 -12.78 -11.82 -4.30
CA ARG A 239 -13.62 -12.98 -4.59
C ARG A 239 -13.06 -14.27 -3.97
N LEU A 240 -11.76 -14.54 -4.14
CA LEU A 240 -11.11 -15.71 -3.55
C LEU A 240 -11.07 -15.65 -2.01
N LEU A 241 -10.98 -14.45 -1.42
CA LEU A 241 -11.07 -14.26 0.02
C LEU A 241 -12.49 -14.51 0.53
N SER A 242 -13.52 -14.12 -0.21
CA SER A 242 -14.94 -14.38 0.15
C SER A 242 -15.26 -15.87 0.22
N GLU A 243 -14.57 -16.70 -0.56
CA GLU A 243 -14.70 -18.16 -0.49
C GLU A 243 -14.23 -18.73 0.87
N ARG A 244 -13.29 -18.03 1.53
CA ARG A 244 -12.78 -18.37 2.87
C ARG A 244 -13.55 -17.72 4.01
N LEU A 245 -14.15 -16.57 3.74
CA LEU A 245 -14.90 -15.75 4.69
C LEU A 245 -16.29 -15.42 4.13
N PRO A 246 -17.26 -16.33 4.26
CA PRO A 246 -18.62 -16.15 3.67
C PRO A 246 -19.36 -14.90 4.14
N GLY A 247 -18.96 -14.32 5.29
CA GLY A 247 -19.51 -13.06 5.81
C GLY A 247 -18.87 -11.79 5.25
N LEU A 248 -17.87 -11.90 4.36
CA LEU A 248 -17.21 -10.73 3.79
C LEU A 248 -18.14 -10.03 2.82
N PRO A 249 -18.42 -8.70 2.98
CA PRO A 249 -19.28 -7.96 2.08
C PRO A 249 -18.75 -8.00 0.64
N ALA A 250 -19.64 -8.21 -0.34
CA ALA A 250 -19.27 -8.17 -1.75
C ALA A 250 -18.78 -6.77 -2.16
N LEU A 251 -17.76 -6.71 -3.00
CA LEU A 251 -17.40 -5.45 -3.66
C LEU A 251 -18.41 -5.12 -4.77
N PRO A 252 -18.71 -3.83 -4.98
CA PRO A 252 -19.47 -3.40 -6.13
C PRO A 252 -18.81 -3.85 -7.43
N SER A 253 -19.61 -4.18 -8.45
CA SER A 253 -19.07 -4.55 -9.76
C SER A 253 -18.33 -3.37 -10.40
N LEU A 254 -17.21 -3.64 -11.03
CA LEU A 254 -16.55 -2.65 -11.89
C LEU A 254 -17.49 -2.35 -13.07
N GLN A 255 -17.87 -1.10 -13.24
CA GLN A 255 -18.56 -0.68 -14.45
C GLN A 255 -17.55 -0.70 -15.60
N VAL A 256 -17.52 -1.81 -16.33
CA VAL A 256 -16.80 -1.87 -17.60
C VAL A 256 -17.69 -1.15 -18.59
N ALA A 257 -17.24 -0.02 -19.15
CA ALA A 257 -17.91 0.57 -20.29
C ALA A 257 -18.05 -0.53 -21.38
N PRO A 258 -19.23 -0.74 -21.98
CA PRO A 258 -19.36 -1.70 -23.07
C PRO A 258 -18.35 -1.28 -24.14
N GLN A 259 -17.48 -2.20 -24.52
CA GLN A 259 -16.61 -2.05 -25.68
C GLN A 259 -17.57 -1.96 -26.88
N LEU A 260 -17.81 -0.74 -27.39
CA LEU A 260 -18.50 -0.57 -28.65
C LEU A 260 -17.69 -1.34 -29.68
N SER A 261 -18.25 -2.46 -30.11
CA SER A 261 -17.75 -3.21 -31.25
C SER A 261 -17.74 -2.28 -32.45
N LEU A 262 -16.56 -1.79 -32.82
CA LEU A 262 -16.32 -1.09 -34.09
C LEU A 262 -16.20 -2.07 -35.25
N LEU A 263 -17.05 -3.13 -35.23
CA LEU A 263 -17.19 -4.08 -36.33
C LEU A 263 -18.70 -4.27 -36.59
N ALA A 264 -19.29 -3.28 -37.16
CA ALA A 264 -20.53 -3.42 -37.93
C ALA A 264 -20.38 -2.47 -39.10
N ASP A 265 -20.31 -3.12 -40.29
CA ASP A 265 -20.35 -2.69 -41.69
C ASP A 265 -19.02 -2.32 -42.33
#